data_644d0469dfaf697ec06c0ef544dea986
#
_entry.id   644d0469dfaf697ec06c0ef544dea986
#
_cell.length_a   1.000
_cell.length_b   1.000
_cell.length_c   1.000
_cell.angle_alpha   90.00
_cell.angle_beta   90.00
_cell.angle_gamma   90.00
#
_symmetry.space_group_name_H-M   'P 1'
#
loop_
_entity.id
_entity.type
_entity.pdbx_description
1 polymer ?
#
loop_
_entity_poly.entity_id
_entity_poly.type
_entity_poly.pdbx_seq_one_letter_code
_entity_poly.pdbx_strand_id
1 'polypeptide(L)'
;MSRLILTRRRLLGLGVASAGSLVLAGCDQFDFLGARNDPVRNFLERANQLTYSAQRALVGEQALSKEFSESEIRQGQRPNGSTDPRNIELYRDLEASGFAAYKLRIIGLVETPKEYSLAELQNMPARTQITRHDCVEGWSCIAKWTGVPLSRLLDEAKVKPTAKFVVYHCYDQMGGGLSAPEAYYTSSDLIDAFHPQTIAAFGLNGGALPVANGAPVRIRIERALGYKQPKYVHTIDLVDSFDKFGLGQGGYWEDHGYDWYGGI
;
A
#
# COMPACT_ATOMS: atom_id res chain seq x y z
N MET A 1 -28.98 25.18 -53.33
CA MET A 1 -27.98 24.86 -52.30
C MET A 1 -28.48 25.37 -50.96
N SER A 2 -29.08 24.48 -50.13
CA SER A 2 -29.55 24.89 -48.78
C SER A 2 -28.38 24.86 -47.80
N ARG A 3 -28.10 26.02 -47.18
CA ARG A 3 -27.08 26.08 -46.11
C ARG A 3 -27.68 25.47 -44.84
N LEU A 4 -27.06 24.38 -44.39
CA LEU A 4 -27.36 23.79 -43.07
C LEU A 4 -26.89 24.76 -41.97
N ILE A 5 -27.81 25.44 -41.33
CA ILE A 5 -27.55 26.31 -40.17
C ILE A 5 -27.55 25.38 -38.94
N LEU A 6 -26.36 25.01 -38.48
CA LEU A 6 -26.18 24.29 -37.19
C LEU A 6 -26.32 25.29 -36.04
N THR A 7 -27.39 25.19 -35.27
CA THR A 7 -27.56 25.98 -34.05
C THR A 7 -26.73 25.41 -32.92
N ARG A 8 -26.21 26.28 -32.01
CA ARG A 8 -25.43 25.87 -30.83
C ARG A 8 -26.08 24.71 -30.04
N ARG A 9 -27.42 24.70 -29.97
CA ARG A 9 -28.19 23.65 -29.27
C ARG A 9 -28.12 22.30 -29.96
N ARG A 10 -28.04 22.25 -31.29
CA ARG A 10 -27.87 20.99 -32.07
C ARG A 10 -26.44 20.47 -31.98
N LEU A 11 -25.45 21.37 -31.93
CA LEU A 11 -24.05 21.00 -31.74
C LEU A 11 -23.80 20.38 -30.34
N LEU A 12 -24.38 20.96 -29.30
CA LEU A 12 -24.33 20.45 -27.94
C LEU A 12 -25.09 19.12 -27.81
N GLY A 13 -26.23 18.96 -28.47
CA GLY A 13 -26.98 17.70 -28.46
C GLY A 13 -26.26 16.55 -29.17
N LEU A 14 -25.52 16.84 -30.24
CA LEU A 14 -24.69 15.85 -30.94
C LEU A 14 -23.44 15.49 -30.13
N GLY A 15 -22.86 16.46 -29.42
CA GLY A 15 -21.71 16.23 -28.52
C GLY A 15 -22.06 15.37 -27.31
N VAL A 16 -23.24 15.58 -26.72
CA VAL A 16 -23.71 14.79 -25.58
C VAL A 16 -24.13 13.37 -26.01
N ALA A 17 -24.73 13.21 -27.20
CA ALA A 17 -25.08 11.89 -27.70
C ALA A 17 -23.85 11.04 -28.08
N SER A 18 -22.82 11.66 -28.64
CA SER A 18 -21.56 10.96 -28.95
C SER A 18 -20.70 10.66 -27.70
N ALA A 19 -20.72 11.54 -26.70
CA ALA A 19 -20.06 11.26 -25.42
C ALA A 19 -20.78 10.18 -24.61
N GLY A 20 -22.12 10.16 -24.63
CA GLY A 20 -22.92 9.13 -23.94
C GLY A 20 -22.79 7.73 -24.53
N SER A 21 -22.64 7.61 -25.84
CA SER A 21 -22.40 6.29 -26.48
C SER A 21 -20.99 5.77 -26.26
N LEU A 22 -20.00 6.63 -26.11
CA LEU A 22 -18.63 6.24 -25.72
C LEU A 22 -18.55 5.76 -24.27
N VAL A 23 -19.34 6.33 -23.36
CA VAL A 23 -19.35 5.92 -21.93
C VAL A 23 -20.03 4.56 -21.72
N LEU A 24 -21.04 4.20 -22.53
CA LEU A 24 -21.72 2.90 -22.42
C LEU A 24 -20.98 1.74 -23.11
N ALA A 25 -20.10 2.04 -24.09
CA ALA A 25 -19.23 1.04 -24.71
C ALA A 25 -17.88 0.86 -23.97
N GLY A 26 -17.66 1.60 -22.88
CA GLY A 26 -16.33 1.82 -22.32
C GLY A 26 -15.82 0.75 -21.38
N CYS A 27 -16.66 -0.14 -20.82
CA CYS A 27 -16.15 -1.13 -19.87
C CYS A 27 -15.40 -2.27 -20.56
N ASP A 28 -15.89 -2.78 -21.67
CA ASP A 28 -15.23 -3.91 -22.36
C ASP A 28 -14.05 -3.49 -23.27
N GLN A 29 -14.01 -2.22 -23.70
CA GLN A 29 -12.96 -1.74 -24.62
C GLN A 29 -11.59 -1.52 -23.93
N PHE A 30 -11.52 -1.54 -22.61
CA PHE A 30 -10.29 -1.36 -21.84
C PHE A 30 -9.80 -2.63 -21.14
N ASP A 31 -10.48 -3.78 -21.35
CA ASP A 31 -10.05 -5.07 -20.78
C ASP A 31 -8.66 -5.49 -21.22
N PHE A 32 -8.20 -5.01 -22.40
CA PHE A 32 -6.83 -5.21 -22.87
C PHE A 32 -5.78 -4.57 -21.95
N LEU A 33 -6.14 -3.53 -21.19
CA LEU A 33 -5.22 -2.92 -20.21
C LEU A 33 -4.90 -3.87 -19.04
N GLY A 34 -5.72 -4.89 -18.82
CA GLY A 34 -5.44 -6.00 -17.91
C GLY A 34 -4.42 -7.00 -18.47
N ALA A 35 -4.22 -7.04 -19.79
CA ALA A 35 -3.29 -7.98 -20.41
C ALA A 35 -1.83 -7.54 -20.20
N ARG A 36 -1.00 -8.43 -19.64
CA ARG A 36 0.39 -8.12 -19.23
C ARG A 36 1.31 -7.66 -20.36
N ASN A 37 1.03 -8.02 -21.61
CA ASN A 37 1.89 -7.72 -22.76
C ASN A 37 1.22 -6.75 -23.75
N ASP A 38 0.21 -6.01 -23.32
CA ASP A 38 -0.42 -5.01 -24.20
C ASP A 38 0.49 -3.81 -24.41
N PRO A 39 0.70 -3.36 -25.67
CA PRO A 39 1.56 -2.21 -25.98
C PRO A 39 1.11 -0.90 -25.30
N VAL A 40 -0.21 -0.70 -25.11
CA VAL A 40 -0.74 0.50 -24.45
C VAL A 40 -0.44 0.45 -22.96
N ARG A 41 -0.61 -0.71 -22.31
CA ARG A 41 -0.22 -0.90 -20.93
C ARG A 41 1.28 -0.64 -20.73
N ASN A 42 2.13 -1.22 -21.56
CA ASN A 42 3.59 -1.00 -21.50
C ASN A 42 3.95 0.48 -21.69
N PHE A 43 3.21 1.22 -22.52
CA PHE A 43 3.41 2.66 -22.66
C PHE A 43 3.00 3.42 -21.39
N LEU A 44 1.86 3.08 -20.78
CA LEU A 44 1.38 3.67 -19.52
C LEU A 44 2.34 3.37 -18.36
N GLU A 45 2.86 2.16 -18.26
CA GLU A 45 3.87 1.79 -17.27
C GLU A 45 5.16 2.62 -17.39
N ARG A 46 5.60 2.93 -18.63
CA ARG A 46 6.73 3.86 -18.83
C ARG A 46 6.43 5.28 -18.38
N ALA A 47 5.20 5.76 -18.58
CA ALA A 47 4.76 7.04 -18.05
C ALA A 47 4.76 7.06 -16.52
N ASN A 48 4.34 5.97 -15.87
CA ASN A 48 4.40 5.82 -14.41
C ASN A 48 5.84 5.79 -13.89
N GLN A 49 6.75 5.11 -14.57
CA GLN A 49 8.18 5.14 -14.24
C GLN A 49 8.77 6.55 -14.35
N LEU A 50 8.33 7.33 -15.34
CA LEU A 50 8.73 8.74 -15.46
C LEU A 50 8.18 9.56 -14.28
N THR A 51 6.93 9.36 -13.90
CA THR A 51 6.31 10.00 -12.73
C THR A 51 7.06 9.65 -11.45
N TYR A 52 7.38 8.38 -11.24
CA TYR A 52 8.22 7.93 -10.13
C TYR A 52 9.55 8.66 -10.09
N SER A 53 10.29 8.66 -11.22
CA SER A 53 11.60 9.31 -11.31
C SER A 53 11.51 10.81 -11.06
N ALA A 54 10.48 11.48 -11.61
CA ALA A 54 10.26 12.91 -11.42
C ALA A 54 9.93 13.23 -9.95
N GLN A 55 9.07 12.46 -9.31
CA GLN A 55 8.75 12.66 -7.88
C GLN A 55 9.99 12.45 -7.01
N ARG A 56 10.77 11.38 -7.24
CA ARG A 56 12.01 11.13 -6.48
C ARG A 56 13.03 12.28 -6.65
N ALA A 57 13.14 12.85 -7.85
CA ALA A 57 14.04 13.97 -8.13
C ALA A 57 13.56 15.29 -7.51
N LEU A 58 12.25 15.56 -7.50
CA LEU A 58 11.67 16.82 -7.06
C LEU A 58 11.42 16.87 -5.54
N VAL A 59 10.92 15.77 -4.96
CA VAL A 59 10.52 15.76 -3.54
C VAL A 59 11.69 15.44 -2.62
N GLY A 60 12.76 14.82 -3.13
CA GLY A 60 13.89 14.38 -2.33
C GLY A 60 13.58 13.11 -1.50
N GLU A 61 14.63 12.32 -1.24
CA GLU A 61 14.48 11.02 -0.58
C GLU A 61 14.04 11.13 0.88
N GLN A 62 14.44 12.20 1.56
CA GLN A 62 14.22 12.41 2.99
C GLN A 62 13.10 13.43 3.30
N ALA A 63 12.38 13.91 2.27
CA ALA A 63 11.32 14.89 2.47
C ALA A 63 10.17 14.29 3.29
N LEU A 64 9.84 14.91 4.41
CA LEU A 64 8.82 14.44 5.32
C LEU A 64 7.41 14.77 4.78
N SER A 65 6.50 13.82 4.89
CA SER A 65 5.07 14.08 4.76
C SER A 65 4.60 14.98 5.89
N LYS A 66 3.59 15.80 5.60
CA LYS A 66 3.02 16.73 6.58
C LYS A 66 2.54 15.99 7.83
N GLU A 67 2.95 16.46 8.98
CA GLU A 67 2.38 16.07 10.27
C GLU A 67 1.32 17.09 10.70
N PHE A 68 0.32 16.61 11.42
CA PHE A 68 -0.87 17.35 11.84
C PHE A 68 -0.91 17.50 13.37
N SER A 69 -1.74 18.38 13.87
CA SER A 69 -1.98 18.56 15.30
C SER A 69 -2.95 17.49 15.85
N GLU A 70 -2.94 17.29 17.17
CA GLU A 70 -3.87 16.35 17.83
C GLU A 70 -5.35 16.73 17.62
N SER A 71 -5.65 18.02 17.47
CA SER A 71 -7.02 18.50 17.22
C SER A 71 -7.56 18.15 15.83
N GLU A 72 -6.69 17.77 14.89
CA GLU A 72 -7.05 17.36 13.53
C GLU A 72 -7.27 15.84 13.42
N ILE A 73 -7.00 15.08 14.49
CA ILE A 73 -7.24 13.63 14.51
C ILE A 73 -8.73 13.36 14.37
N ARG A 74 -9.08 12.57 13.36
CA ARG A 74 -10.45 12.13 13.16
C ARG A 74 -10.83 11.07 14.19
N GLN A 75 -11.96 11.27 14.87
CA GLN A 75 -12.55 10.24 15.71
C GLN A 75 -13.07 9.08 14.84
N GLY A 76 -12.78 7.83 15.24
CA GLY A 76 -13.16 6.66 14.47
C GLY A 76 -12.37 6.52 13.17
N GLN A 77 -11.08 6.18 13.28
CA GLN A 77 -10.23 5.91 12.13
C GLN A 77 -10.85 4.83 11.24
N ARG A 78 -11.20 5.19 9.99
CA ARG A 78 -11.75 4.27 9.01
C ARG A 78 -10.69 3.23 8.61
N PRO A 79 -10.96 1.93 8.73
CA PRO A 79 -10.06 0.91 8.21
C PRO A 79 -10.18 0.81 6.68
N ASN A 80 -9.10 0.43 6.00
CA ASN A 80 -9.05 0.16 4.56
C ASN A 80 -8.82 -1.32 4.29
N GLY A 81 -9.21 -1.81 3.13
CA GLY A 81 -9.00 -3.20 2.70
C GLY A 81 -9.64 -4.24 3.64
N SER A 82 -9.03 -5.40 3.78
CA SER A 82 -9.46 -6.43 4.74
C SER A 82 -9.52 -5.87 6.17
N THR A 83 -10.59 -6.14 6.90
CA THR A 83 -10.79 -5.60 8.27
C THR A 83 -10.86 -6.69 9.34
N ASP A 84 -10.90 -7.95 8.90
CA ASP A 84 -11.03 -9.10 9.81
C ASP A 84 -10.36 -10.36 9.22
N PRO A 85 -9.09 -10.64 9.57
CA PRO A 85 -8.39 -11.83 9.11
C PRO A 85 -8.62 -13.08 9.99
N ARG A 86 -9.64 -13.09 10.88
CA ARG A 86 -9.92 -14.21 11.78
C ARG A 86 -10.46 -15.48 11.09
N ASN A 87 -10.75 -15.40 9.78
CA ASN A 87 -10.94 -16.58 8.95
C ASN A 87 -9.65 -17.41 8.80
N ILE A 88 -8.47 -16.81 9.05
CA ILE A 88 -7.18 -17.50 9.08
C ILE A 88 -6.94 -18.02 10.50
N GLU A 89 -6.89 -19.35 10.65
CA GLU A 89 -6.75 -20.02 11.94
C GLU A 89 -5.54 -19.52 12.74
N LEU A 90 -4.38 -19.45 12.10
CA LEU A 90 -3.16 -18.95 12.73
C LEU A 90 -3.34 -17.53 13.31
N TYR A 91 -3.97 -16.62 12.55
CA TYR A 91 -4.20 -15.26 13.05
C TYR A 91 -5.17 -15.22 14.21
N ARG A 92 -6.26 -15.99 14.15
CA ARG A 92 -7.26 -16.10 15.22
C ARG A 92 -6.63 -16.58 16.53
N ASP A 93 -5.73 -17.58 16.46
CA ASP A 93 -5.03 -18.12 17.62
C ASP A 93 -4.04 -17.09 18.20
N LEU A 94 -3.36 -16.34 17.36
CA LEU A 94 -2.50 -15.23 17.79
C LEU A 94 -3.31 -14.13 18.48
N GLU A 95 -4.46 -13.73 17.93
CA GLU A 95 -5.34 -12.74 18.56
C GLU A 95 -5.87 -13.23 19.91
N ALA A 96 -6.35 -14.47 19.98
CA ALA A 96 -6.88 -15.07 21.21
C ALA A 96 -5.84 -15.13 22.35
N SER A 97 -4.56 -15.22 22.02
CA SER A 97 -3.44 -15.17 22.97
C SER A 97 -2.94 -13.74 23.25
N GLY A 98 -3.63 -12.70 22.76
CA GLY A 98 -3.14 -11.31 22.83
C GLY A 98 -1.86 -11.08 22.06
N PHE A 99 -1.64 -11.84 20.99
CA PHE A 99 -0.45 -11.84 20.14
C PHE A 99 0.85 -12.22 20.86
N ALA A 100 0.76 -12.98 21.95
CA ALA A 100 1.95 -13.37 22.74
C ALA A 100 2.97 -14.20 21.91
N ALA A 101 2.47 -15.06 21.01
CA ALA A 101 3.32 -15.86 20.12
C ALA A 101 3.66 -15.17 18.78
N TYR A 102 3.20 -13.94 18.54
CA TYR A 102 3.49 -13.22 17.32
C TYR A 102 4.98 -12.92 17.18
N LYS A 103 5.47 -13.08 15.95
CA LYS A 103 6.82 -12.69 15.55
C LYS A 103 6.80 -11.92 14.23
N LEU A 104 7.41 -10.73 14.23
CA LEU A 104 7.77 -10.02 13.00
C LEU A 104 9.14 -10.51 12.55
N ARG A 105 9.22 -11.12 11.39
CA ARG A 105 10.46 -11.67 10.83
C ARG A 105 11.04 -10.73 9.78
N ILE A 106 12.35 -10.56 9.79
CA ILE A 106 13.12 -9.88 8.74
C ILE A 106 14.09 -10.89 8.14
N ILE A 107 13.91 -11.19 6.87
CA ILE A 107 14.61 -12.26 6.14
C ILE A 107 15.07 -11.79 4.76
N GLY A 108 15.59 -12.72 3.95
CA GLY A 108 16.01 -12.48 2.58
C GLY A 108 17.43 -11.96 2.48
N LEU A 109 17.66 -10.91 1.70
CA LEU A 109 18.96 -10.30 1.47
C LEU A 109 19.41 -9.44 2.66
N VAL A 110 19.59 -10.09 3.80
CA VAL A 110 20.17 -9.52 5.04
C VAL A 110 21.37 -10.37 5.48
N GLU A 111 22.28 -9.78 6.25
CA GLU A 111 23.39 -10.52 6.86
C GLU A 111 22.94 -11.28 8.11
N THR A 112 22.04 -10.68 8.88
CA THR A 112 21.57 -11.18 10.17
C THR A 112 20.04 -11.19 10.20
N PRO A 113 19.39 -12.29 9.79
CA PRO A 113 17.94 -12.42 9.93
C PRO A 113 17.48 -12.15 11.36
N LYS A 114 16.33 -11.50 11.53
CA LYS A 114 15.80 -11.06 12.82
C LYS A 114 14.37 -11.55 13.02
N GLU A 115 14.02 -11.75 14.27
CA GLU A 115 12.64 -11.96 14.72
C GLU A 115 12.38 -11.11 15.95
N TYR A 116 11.25 -10.41 15.95
CA TYR A 116 10.83 -9.56 17.05
C TYR A 116 9.43 -9.94 17.50
N SER A 117 9.25 -10.22 18.79
CA SER A 117 7.93 -10.30 19.39
C SER A 117 7.25 -8.92 19.45
N LEU A 118 5.94 -8.90 19.61
CA LEU A 118 5.22 -7.63 19.81
C LEU A 118 5.75 -6.86 21.03
N ALA A 119 6.04 -7.56 22.13
CA ALA A 119 6.58 -6.97 23.35
C ALA A 119 7.98 -6.35 23.12
N GLU A 120 8.86 -7.00 22.36
CA GLU A 120 10.15 -6.43 21.99
C GLU A 120 9.99 -5.16 21.17
N LEU A 121 9.11 -5.16 20.16
CA LEU A 121 8.83 -3.97 19.35
C LEU A 121 8.29 -2.81 20.22
N GLN A 122 7.39 -3.10 21.15
CA GLN A 122 6.81 -2.09 22.05
C GLN A 122 7.82 -1.50 23.03
N ASN A 123 8.89 -2.22 23.35
CA ASN A 123 9.98 -1.77 24.24
C ASN A 123 11.11 -1.05 23.49
N MET A 124 11.11 -1.07 22.15
CA MET A 124 12.08 -0.32 21.35
C MET A 124 11.75 1.18 21.31
N PRO A 125 12.78 2.05 21.07
CA PRO A 125 12.52 3.45 20.72
C PRO A 125 11.54 3.57 19.56
N ALA A 126 10.37 4.11 19.86
CA ALA A 126 9.28 4.25 18.89
C ALA A 126 9.17 5.71 18.41
N ARG A 127 8.70 5.89 17.18
CA ARG A 127 8.23 7.15 16.63
C ARG A 127 6.73 7.23 16.79
N THR A 128 6.24 8.39 17.25
CA THR A 128 4.82 8.76 17.19
C THR A 128 4.67 9.91 16.21
N GLN A 129 3.73 9.77 15.27
CA GLN A 129 3.47 10.76 14.22
C GLN A 129 1.97 10.87 13.96
N ILE A 130 1.50 12.08 13.68
CA ILE A 130 0.10 12.35 13.32
C ILE A 130 0.07 12.66 11.83
N THR A 131 -0.37 11.71 11.02
CA THR A 131 -0.28 11.77 9.58
C THR A 131 -1.60 11.44 8.92
N ARG A 132 -1.73 11.84 7.66
CA ARG A 132 -2.91 11.54 6.84
C ARG A 132 -2.72 10.18 6.15
N HIS A 133 -3.76 9.40 6.16
CA HIS A 133 -3.89 8.19 5.36
C HIS A 133 -4.79 8.50 4.18
N ASP A 134 -4.28 8.37 2.98
CA ASP A 134 -5.02 8.59 1.73
C ASP A 134 -5.31 7.24 1.08
N CYS A 135 -6.60 6.93 0.91
CA CYS A 135 -7.05 5.69 0.29
C CYS A 135 -7.41 5.90 -1.18
N VAL A 136 -7.12 4.92 -2.04
CA VAL A 136 -7.53 4.93 -3.46
C VAL A 136 -9.06 4.97 -3.65
N GLU A 137 -9.82 4.60 -2.63
CA GLU A 137 -11.28 4.72 -2.59
C GLU A 137 -11.79 6.18 -2.49
N GLY A 138 -10.89 7.17 -2.50
CA GLY A 138 -11.23 8.59 -2.52
C GLY A 138 -11.56 9.20 -1.15
N TRP A 139 -11.07 8.64 -0.06
CA TRP A 139 -11.20 9.20 1.28
C TRP A 139 -9.85 9.32 1.98
N SER A 140 -9.76 10.25 2.93
CA SER A 140 -8.58 10.46 3.76
C SER A 140 -8.95 10.49 5.24
N CYS A 141 -7.98 10.18 6.10
CA CYS A 141 -8.17 10.17 7.53
C CYS A 141 -6.86 10.52 8.26
N ILE A 142 -6.93 11.48 9.20
CA ILE A 142 -5.79 11.85 10.03
C ILE A 142 -5.83 11.04 11.31
N ALA A 143 -4.71 10.40 11.67
CA ALA A 143 -4.58 9.60 12.88
C ALA A 143 -3.17 9.68 13.45
N LYS A 144 -3.06 9.39 14.75
CA LYS A 144 -1.79 9.29 15.48
C LYS A 144 -1.31 7.84 15.48
N TRP A 145 -0.18 7.60 14.85
CA TRP A 145 0.44 6.28 14.73
C TRP A 145 1.69 6.19 15.59
N THR A 146 1.86 5.05 16.27
CA THR A 146 3.05 4.78 17.06
C THR A 146 3.65 3.45 16.64
N GLY A 147 4.97 3.44 16.39
CA GLY A 147 5.68 2.22 15.97
C GLY A 147 7.19 2.41 15.91
N VAL A 148 7.91 1.32 15.70
CA VAL A 148 9.36 1.35 15.53
C VAL A 148 9.69 1.84 14.12
N PRO A 149 10.63 2.80 13.93
CA PRO A 149 11.15 3.13 12.61
C PRO A 149 11.63 1.87 11.89
N LEU A 150 11.13 1.65 10.67
CA LEU A 150 11.49 0.45 9.91
C LEU A 150 12.99 0.42 9.61
N SER A 151 13.59 1.58 9.33
CA SER A 151 15.03 1.72 9.13
C SER A 151 15.85 1.09 10.25
N ARG A 152 15.45 1.30 11.51
CA ARG A 152 16.12 0.69 12.66
C ARG A 152 16.14 -0.84 12.60
N LEU A 153 14.99 -1.44 12.29
CA LEU A 153 14.88 -2.91 12.19
C LEU A 153 15.72 -3.45 11.02
N LEU A 154 15.76 -2.71 9.91
CA LEU A 154 16.55 -3.05 8.73
C LEU A 154 18.06 -2.90 8.99
N ASP A 155 18.46 -1.85 9.72
CA ASP A 155 19.86 -1.63 10.14
C ASP A 155 20.35 -2.78 11.03
N GLU A 156 19.52 -3.21 12.01
CA GLU A 156 19.85 -4.34 12.88
C GLU A 156 19.94 -5.67 12.12
N ALA A 157 19.16 -5.81 11.04
CA ALA A 157 19.23 -6.99 10.16
C ALA A 157 20.40 -6.92 9.16
N LYS A 158 21.01 -5.75 8.98
CA LYS A 158 22.12 -5.47 8.04
C LYS A 158 21.76 -5.85 6.61
N VAL A 159 20.93 -5.02 5.99
CA VAL A 159 20.50 -5.20 4.60
C VAL A 159 21.70 -5.27 3.66
N LYS A 160 21.74 -6.30 2.81
CA LYS A 160 22.83 -6.48 1.83
C LYS A 160 22.69 -5.45 0.69
N PRO A 161 23.81 -4.99 0.10
CA PRO A 161 23.78 -4.02 -1.01
C PRO A 161 23.07 -4.52 -2.27
N THR A 162 22.85 -5.83 -2.39
CA THR A 162 22.13 -6.44 -3.51
C THR A 162 20.61 -6.34 -3.36
N ALA A 163 20.09 -6.03 -2.18
CA ALA A 163 18.67 -5.80 -1.99
C ALA A 163 18.24 -4.52 -2.69
N LYS A 164 17.08 -4.56 -3.34
CA LYS A 164 16.47 -3.42 -4.04
C LYS A 164 15.08 -3.10 -3.52
N PHE A 165 14.37 -4.12 -3.05
CA PHE A 165 12.99 -4.03 -2.62
C PHE A 165 12.79 -4.71 -1.28
N VAL A 166 11.72 -4.28 -0.61
CA VAL A 166 11.17 -4.91 0.59
C VAL A 166 9.81 -5.47 0.23
N VAL A 167 9.59 -6.76 0.42
CA VAL A 167 8.28 -7.40 0.28
C VAL A 167 7.71 -7.66 1.66
N TYR A 168 6.49 -7.20 1.88
CA TYR A 168 5.75 -7.34 3.14
C TYR A 168 4.71 -8.45 2.98
N HIS A 169 4.82 -9.51 3.78
CA HIS A 169 3.87 -10.62 3.81
C HIS A 169 2.92 -10.45 4.98
N CYS A 170 1.65 -10.64 4.73
CA CYS A 170 0.57 -10.39 5.66
C CYS A 170 -0.23 -11.65 5.97
N TYR A 171 -0.90 -11.67 7.13
CA TYR A 171 -1.79 -12.78 7.49
C TYR A 171 -3.10 -12.77 6.72
N ASP A 172 -3.60 -11.58 6.33
CA ASP A 172 -4.89 -11.48 5.66
C ASP A 172 -4.86 -12.04 4.24
N GLN A 173 -6.04 -12.44 3.79
CA GLN A 173 -6.28 -12.91 2.45
C GLN A 173 -7.26 -11.98 1.75
N MET A 174 -7.02 -11.78 0.48
CA MET A 174 -7.88 -11.03 -0.42
C MET A 174 -8.55 -11.98 -1.41
N GLY A 175 -9.57 -11.49 -2.11
CA GLY A 175 -10.38 -12.34 -2.97
C GLY A 175 -11.45 -13.07 -2.18
N GLY A 176 -11.99 -14.12 -2.74
CA GLY A 176 -13.13 -14.88 -2.20
C GLY A 176 -14.30 -14.88 -3.18
N GLY A 177 -15.40 -15.55 -2.82
CA GLY A 177 -16.52 -15.75 -3.72
C GLY A 177 -16.17 -16.74 -4.86
N LEU A 178 -16.07 -16.26 -6.09
CA LEU A 178 -15.73 -17.11 -7.25
C LEU A 178 -14.21 -17.29 -7.45
N SER A 179 -13.38 -16.45 -6.83
CA SER A 179 -11.92 -16.53 -6.89
C SER A 179 -11.36 -17.23 -5.66
N ALA A 180 -10.24 -17.94 -5.82
CA ALA A 180 -9.52 -18.51 -4.67
C ALA A 180 -8.99 -17.37 -3.78
N PRO A 181 -8.99 -17.53 -2.44
CA PRO A 181 -8.35 -16.57 -1.55
C PRO A 181 -6.84 -16.52 -1.81
N GLU A 182 -6.28 -15.32 -1.88
CA GLU A 182 -4.86 -15.07 -2.08
C GLU A 182 -4.30 -14.31 -0.88
N ALA A 183 -3.13 -14.72 -0.38
CA ALA A 183 -2.45 -14.02 0.69
C ALA A 183 -2.10 -12.59 0.25
N TYR A 184 -2.45 -11.59 1.07
CA TYR A 184 -2.08 -10.21 0.79
C TYR A 184 -0.58 -10.01 0.96
N TYR A 185 0.01 -9.36 -0.02
CA TYR A 185 1.38 -8.85 0.04
C TYR A 185 1.48 -7.53 -0.71
N THR A 186 2.49 -6.76 -0.40
CA THR A 186 2.88 -5.57 -1.19
C THR A 186 4.37 -5.34 -1.04
N SER A 187 4.94 -4.41 -1.80
CA SER A 187 6.36 -4.10 -1.74
C SER A 187 6.60 -2.60 -1.77
N SER A 188 7.80 -2.20 -1.34
CA SER A 188 8.34 -0.87 -1.51
C SER A 188 9.79 -0.94 -1.98
N ASP A 189 10.32 0.20 -2.48
CA ASP A 189 11.76 0.34 -2.62
C ASP A 189 12.45 0.58 -1.27
N LEU A 190 13.78 0.58 -1.27
CA LEU A 190 14.55 0.84 -0.06
C LEU A 190 14.48 2.32 0.37
N ILE A 191 14.22 3.26 -0.55
CA ILE A 191 14.07 4.68 -0.22
C ILE A 191 12.87 4.87 0.73
N ASP A 192 11.72 4.28 0.38
CA ASP A 192 10.55 4.34 1.25
C ASP A 192 10.69 3.48 2.50
N ALA A 193 11.36 2.32 2.42
CA ALA A 193 11.59 1.45 3.58
C ALA A 193 12.50 2.11 4.64
N PHE A 194 13.53 2.84 4.22
CA PHE A 194 14.44 3.57 5.12
C PHE A 194 13.97 4.99 5.45
N HIS A 195 12.83 5.44 4.91
CA HIS A 195 12.34 6.78 5.17
C HIS A 195 12.03 7.00 6.66
N PRO A 196 12.36 8.17 7.25
CA PRO A 196 12.20 8.42 8.70
C PRO A 196 10.79 8.27 9.24
N GLN A 197 9.75 8.44 8.39
CA GLN A 197 8.35 8.26 8.77
C GLN A 197 7.80 6.87 8.41
N THR A 198 8.61 5.97 7.84
CA THR A 198 8.19 4.59 7.65
C THR A 198 8.37 3.82 8.94
N ILE A 199 7.27 3.35 9.52
CA ILE A 199 7.26 2.69 10.82
C ILE A 199 6.51 1.35 10.79
N ALA A 200 6.99 0.39 11.58
CA ALA A 200 6.25 -0.81 11.97
C ALA A 200 5.32 -0.42 13.13
N ALA A 201 4.10 0.01 12.78
CA ALA A 201 3.15 0.58 13.72
C ALA A 201 2.39 -0.50 14.50
N PHE A 202 2.35 -0.37 15.80
CA PHE A 202 1.60 -1.21 16.75
C PHE A 202 0.59 -0.42 17.60
N GLY A 203 0.57 0.92 17.44
CA GLY A 203 -0.32 1.82 18.17
C GLY A 203 -1.11 2.75 17.24
N LEU A 204 -2.35 3.07 17.65
CA LEU A 204 -3.26 3.98 16.95
C LEU A 204 -3.96 4.89 17.96
N ASN A 205 -3.90 6.21 17.77
CA ASN A 205 -4.57 7.23 18.59
C ASN A 205 -4.32 7.08 20.10
N GLY A 206 -3.10 6.68 20.48
CA GLY A 206 -2.68 6.53 21.88
C GLY A 206 -3.05 5.19 22.52
N GLY A 207 -3.71 4.28 21.82
CA GLY A 207 -4.01 2.93 22.24
C GLY A 207 -3.31 1.86 21.40
N ALA A 208 -3.58 0.58 21.73
CA ALA A 208 -3.15 -0.53 20.90
C ALA A 208 -3.78 -0.46 19.50
N LEU A 209 -3.09 -0.98 18.50
CA LEU A 209 -3.60 -1.03 17.13
C LEU A 209 -4.82 -1.98 17.07
N PRO A 210 -6.01 -1.52 16.64
CA PRO A 210 -7.18 -2.39 16.52
C PRO A 210 -7.02 -3.42 15.38
N VAL A 211 -7.70 -4.57 15.50
CA VAL A 211 -7.70 -5.62 14.46
C VAL A 211 -8.07 -5.05 13.10
N ALA A 212 -9.17 -4.34 12.99
CA ALA A 212 -9.61 -3.74 11.71
C ALA A 212 -8.56 -2.81 11.08
N ASN A 213 -7.67 -2.24 11.88
CA ASN A 213 -6.62 -1.32 11.43
C ASN A 213 -5.26 -2.00 11.24
N GLY A 214 -5.14 -3.32 11.48
CA GLY A 214 -3.97 -4.12 11.13
C GLY A 214 -3.16 -4.70 12.28
N ALA A 215 -3.78 -4.92 13.46
CA ALA A 215 -3.07 -5.56 14.59
C ALA A 215 -2.43 -6.90 14.19
N PRO A 216 -1.32 -7.31 14.81
CA PRO A 216 -0.59 -6.57 15.84
C PRO A 216 0.36 -5.50 15.29
N VAL A 217 0.77 -5.62 14.01
CA VAL A 217 1.70 -4.69 13.35
C VAL A 217 1.25 -4.42 11.92
N ARG A 218 1.29 -3.14 11.54
CA ARG A 218 1.18 -2.71 10.15
C ARG A 218 2.37 -1.84 9.76
N ILE A 219 2.66 -1.75 8.47
CA ILE A 219 3.64 -0.77 7.98
C ILE A 219 2.91 0.50 7.57
N ARG A 220 3.44 1.63 8.03
CA ARG A 220 3.04 2.97 7.60
C ARG A 220 4.12 3.52 6.68
N ILE A 221 3.77 3.83 5.44
CA ILE A 221 4.63 4.51 4.46
C ILE A 221 3.93 5.82 4.12
N GLU A 222 4.30 6.90 4.79
CA GLU A 222 3.51 8.14 4.78
C GLU A 222 3.48 8.86 3.43
N ARG A 223 4.39 8.51 2.53
CA ARG A 223 4.46 9.05 1.16
C ARG A 223 3.77 8.16 0.12
N ALA A 224 2.95 7.21 0.56
CA ALA A 224 2.28 6.26 -0.32
C ALA A 224 0.79 6.11 0.02
N LEU A 225 0.00 5.85 -1.00
CA LEU A 225 -1.41 5.51 -0.89
C LEU A 225 -1.64 4.27 -0.03
N GLY A 226 -2.85 4.15 0.52
CA GLY A 226 -3.21 3.14 1.51
C GLY A 226 -2.97 1.69 1.10
N TYR A 227 -3.05 1.35 -0.19
CA TYR A 227 -2.75 -0.01 -0.65
C TYR A 227 -1.26 -0.39 -0.54
N LYS A 228 -0.37 0.59 -0.43
CA LYS A 228 1.07 0.39 -0.15
C LYS A 228 1.38 0.32 1.34
N GLN A 229 0.38 0.34 2.21
CA GLN A 229 0.53 0.37 3.67
C GLN A 229 -0.04 -0.92 4.28
N PRO A 230 0.71 -2.05 4.21
CA PRO A 230 0.22 -3.38 4.56
C PRO A 230 -0.17 -3.49 6.02
N LYS A 231 -1.21 -4.28 6.30
CA LYS A 231 -1.73 -4.63 7.61
C LYS A 231 -1.39 -6.08 7.97
N TYR A 232 -1.47 -6.42 9.24
CA TYR A 232 -1.25 -7.81 9.70
C TYR A 232 0.08 -8.40 9.27
N VAL A 233 1.12 -7.57 9.21
CA VAL A 233 2.43 -7.96 8.67
C VAL A 233 3.10 -8.96 9.59
N HIS A 234 3.60 -10.07 9.02
CA HIS A 234 4.37 -11.08 9.76
C HIS A 234 5.78 -11.27 9.24
N THR A 235 6.07 -10.90 8.00
CA THR A 235 7.40 -11.07 7.42
C THR A 235 7.73 -9.88 6.51
N ILE A 236 8.95 -9.40 6.66
CA ILE A 236 9.61 -8.39 5.84
C ILE A 236 10.74 -9.10 5.12
N ASP A 237 10.64 -9.25 3.80
CA ASP A 237 11.58 -10.01 2.96
C ASP A 237 12.35 -9.06 2.05
N LEU A 238 13.66 -8.98 2.24
CA LEU A 238 14.56 -8.13 1.46
C LEU A 238 14.98 -8.89 0.20
N VAL A 239 14.70 -8.32 -0.99
CA VAL A 239 14.88 -8.99 -2.28
C VAL A 239 15.53 -8.07 -3.32
N ASP A 240 16.11 -8.66 -4.35
CA ASP A 240 16.60 -7.97 -5.54
C ASP A 240 15.55 -7.82 -6.64
N SER A 241 14.52 -8.69 -6.63
CA SER A 241 13.35 -8.66 -7.50
C SER A 241 12.16 -9.27 -6.76
N PHE A 242 10.96 -8.83 -7.09
CA PHE A 242 9.71 -9.40 -6.59
C PHE A 242 9.00 -10.34 -7.60
N ASP A 243 9.64 -10.69 -8.71
CA ASP A 243 9.06 -11.50 -9.80
C ASP A 243 8.56 -12.88 -9.36
N LYS A 244 9.10 -13.41 -8.27
CA LYS A 244 8.73 -14.72 -7.71
C LYS A 244 7.50 -14.71 -6.80
N PHE A 245 6.96 -13.52 -6.47
CA PHE A 245 5.80 -13.39 -5.59
C PHE A 245 4.54 -13.09 -6.39
N GLY A 246 3.44 -13.76 -6.06
CA GLY A 246 2.17 -13.60 -6.74
C GLY A 246 2.29 -13.72 -8.26
N LEU A 247 1.84 -12.71 -8.96
CA LEU A 247 1.99 -12.62 -10.42
C LEU A 247 3.22 -11.78 -10.83
N GLY A 248 4.08 -11.40 -9.91
CA GLY A 248 5.35 -10.73 -10.19
C GLY A 248 5.26 -9.22 -10.42
N GLN A 249 4.15 -8.58 -10.04
CA GLN A 249 3.99 -7.13 -10.20
C GLN A 249 4.32 -6.34 -8.91
N GLY A 250 4.70 -7.02 -7.83
CA GLY A 250 5.18 -6.40 -6.59
C GLY A 250 4.14 -6.19 -5.51
N GLY A 251 2.94 -6.71 -5.67
CA GLY A 251 1.89 -6.69 -4.66
C GLY A 251 0.58 -7.28 -5.15
N TYR A 252 -0.33 -7.60 -4.22
CA TYR A 252 -1.64 -8.13 -4.56
C TYR A 252 -2.42 -7.20 -5.51
N TRP A 253 -2.50 -5.90 -5.20
CA TRP A 253 -3.22 -4.95 -6.04
C TRP A 253 -2.52 -4.67 -7.35
N GLU A 254 -1.19 -4.67 -7.36
CA GLU A 254 -0.37 -4.53 -8.56
C GLU A 254 -0.55 -5.73 -9.50
N ASP A 255 -0.68 -6.92 -8.95
CA ASP A 255 -1.04 -8.14 -9.70
C ASP A 255 -2.44 -8.05 -10.33
N HIS A 256 -3.32 -7.22 -9.76
CA HIS A 256 -4.69 -6.95 -10.21
C HIS A 256 -4.81 -5.61 -10.96
N GLY A 257 -3.72 -5.04 -11.44
CA GLY A 257 -3.71 -3.91 -12.38
C GLY A 257 -3.46 -2.55 -11.77
N TYR A 258 -3.14 -2.45 -10.47
CA TYR A 258 -2.69 -1.19 -9.87
C TYR A 258 -1.23 -0.91 -10.24
N ASP A 259 -0.85 0.36 -10.17
CA ASP A 259 0.54 0.76 -10.37
C ASP A 259 1.40 0.34 -9.18
N TRP A 260 2.64 -0.10 -9.46
CA TRP A 260 3.56 -0.43 -8.39
C TRP A 260 3.95 0.79 -7.54
N TYR A 261 4.12 1.96 -8.18
CA TYR A 261 4.42 3.19 -7.46
C TYR A 261 3.13 3.94 -7.10
N GLY A 262 2.78 3.90 -5.84
CA GLY A 262 1.61 4.59 -5.27
C GLY A 262 2.00 5.82 -4.44
N GLY A 263 3.01 6.60 -4.89
CA GLY A 263 3.49 7.80 -4.18
C GLY A 263 2.51 8.98 -4.23
N ILE A 264 2.49 9.79 -3.16
CA ILE A 264 1.67 10.99 -2.99
C ILE A 264 2.50 12.15 -2.45
#